data_a31461429ef697085081dfb526808ef9
#
_entry.id   a31461429ef697085081dfb526808ef9
#
_cell.length_a   1.000
_cell.length_b   1.000
_cell.length_c   1.000
_cell.angle_alpha   90.00
_cell.angle_beta   90.00
_cell.angle_gamma   90.00
#
_symmetry.space_group_name_H-M   'P 1'
#
loop_
_entity.id
_entity.type
_entity.pdbx_description
1 polymer ?
#
loop_
_entity_poly.entity_id
_entity_poly.type
_entity_poly.pdbx_seq_one_letter_code
_entity_poly.pdbx_strand_id
1 'polypeptide(L)'
;MTALDRLNQFERGIYYILIALFSIVIFFTVIELVILVIQAIVEVTSYRLDTHEIIDLFGFFLLILIGLELIDTIKVYMKENRIRVEAILLVAIIAISRKVILFDPFEKGIGDLPIIGVAATIIALCGGYYLIKKAGYS
;
A
#
# COMPACT_ATOMS: atom_id res chain seq x y z
N MET A 1 36.95 -8.23 4.47
CA MET A 1 35.58 -7.70 4.57
C MET A 1 35.59 -6.42 5.40
N THR A 2 35.10 -5.36 4.79
CA THR A 2 34.95 -4.09 5.49
C THR A 2 33.71 -4.12 6.38
N ALA A 3 33.62 -3.18 7.32
CA ALA A 3 32.43 -3.03 8.16
C ALA A 3 31.18 -2.77 7.30
N LEU A 4 31.35 -2.06 6.17
CA LEU A 4 30.29 -1.78 5.25
C LEU A 4 29.72 -3.06 4.62
N ASP A 5 30.58 -4.01 4.25
CA ASP A 5 30.16 -5.29 3.68
C ASP A 5 29.31 -6.10 4.67
N ARG A 6 29.72 -6.10 5.94
CA ARG A 6 28.95 -6.78 7.00
C ARG A 6 27.58 -6.14 7.19
N LEU A 7 27.55 -4.82 7.15
CA LEU A 7 26.30 -4.08 7.29
C LEU A 7 25.37 -4.40 6.11
N ASN A 8 25.88 -4.45 4.90
CA ASN A 8 25.10 -4.79 3.72
C ASN A 8 24.52 -6.21 3.78
N GLN A 9 25.31 -7.16 4.29
CA GLN A 9 24.83 -8.53 4.48
C GLN A 9 23.72 -8.61 5.53
N PHE A 10 23.85 -7.84 6.61
CA PHE A 10 22.84 -7.75 7.64
C PHE A 10 21.54 -7.15 7.09
N GLU A 11 21.62 -6.08 6.32
CA GLU A 11 20.47 -5.47 5.68
C GLU A 11 19.76 -6.43 4.73
N ARG A 12 20.52 -7.16 3.92
CA ARG A 12 19.95 -8.16 3.02
C ARG A 12 19.19 -9.25 3.78
N GLY A 13 19.76 -9.70 4.89
CA GLY A 13 19.10 -10.68 5.75
C GLY A 13 17.76 -10.17 6.25
N ILE A 14 17.72 -8.91 6.69
CA ILE A 14 16.48 -8.27 7.13
C ILE A 14 15.47 -8.18 6.00
N TYR A 15 15.90 -7.78 4.80
CA TYR A 15 14.99 -7.69 3.65
C TYR A 15 14.39 -9.05 3.28
N TYR A 16 15.18 -10.13 3.33
CA TYR A 16 14.65 -11.48 3.11
C TYR A 16 13.60 -11.86 4.15
N ILE A 17 13.87 -11.55 5.42
CA ILE A 17 12.92 -11.80 6.49
C ILE A 17 11.63 -11.02 6.27
N LEU A 18 11.74 -9.74 5.91
CA LEU A 18 10.57 -8.90 5.65
C LEU A 18 9.75 -9.42 4.47
N ILE A 19 10.40 -9.82 3.38
CA ILE A 19 9.72 -10.38 2.22
C ILE A 19 8.98 -11.66 2.63
N ALA A 20 9.61 -12.52 3.41
CA ALA A 20 8.98 -13.76 3.87
C ALA A 20 7.76 -13.46 4.74
N LEU A 21 7.88 -12.54 5.69
CA LEU A 21 6.78 -12.15 6.56
C LEU A 21 5.62 -11.52 5.79
N PHE A 22 5.94 -10.59 4.89
CA PHE A 22 4.91 -9.96 4.03
C PHE A 22 4.21 -10.99 3.16
N SER A 23 4.96 -11.94 2.61
CA SER A 23 4.39 -12.99 1.77
C SER A 23 3.40 -13.86 2.55
N ILE A 24 3.74 -14.19 3.79
CA ILE A 24 2.85 -14.97 4.67
C ILE A 24 1.58 -14.17 4.96
N VAL A 25 1.72 -12.92 5.34
CA VAL A 25 0.58 -12.05 5.66
C VAL A 25 -0.32 -11.88 4.43
N ILE A 26 0.26 -11.64 3.27
CA ILE A 26 -0.49 -11.48 2.03
C ILE A 26 -1.23 -12.77 1.70
N PHE A 27 -0.59 -13.91 1.86
CA PHE A 27 -1.22 -15.21 1.60
C PHE A 27 -2.46 -15.41 2.45
N PHE A 28 -2.36 -15.16 3.77
CA PHE A 28 -3.51 -15.27 4.66
C PHE A 28 -4.59 -14.25 4.34
N THR A 29 -4.19 -13.03 3.98
CA THR A 29 -5.13 -11.98 3.61
C THR A 29 -5.90 -12.35 2.34
N VAL A 30 -5.25 -12.97 1.36
CA VAL A 30 -5.89 -13.45 0.14
C VAL A 30 -6.92 -14.54 0.46
N ILE A 31 -6.57 -15.48 1.35
CA ILE A 31 -7.50 -16.53 1.76
C ILE A 31 -8.73 -15.90 2.43
N GLU A 32 -8.53 -14.96 3.33
CA GLU A 32 -9.64 -14.28 4.00
C GLU A 32 -10.51 -13.51 3.01
N LEU A 33 -9.88 -12.84 2.04
CA LEU A 33 -10.61 -12.13 1.00
C LEU A 33 -11.48 -13.09 0.17
N VAL A 34 -10.95 -14.26 -0.20
CA VAL A 34 -11.71 -15.26 -0.93
C VAL A 34 -12.93 -15.71 -0.13
N ILE A 35 -12.74 -15.95 1.17
CA ILE A 35 -13.84 -16.34 2.06
C ILE A 35 -14.90 -15.24 2.12
N LEU A 36 -14.48 -13.99 2.27
CA LEU A 36 -15.40 -12.85 2.34
C LEU A 36 -16.17 -12.67 1.04
N VAL A 37 -15.52 -12.84 -0.11
CA VAL A 37 -16.16 -12.73 -1.41
C VAL A 37 -17.21 -13.84 -1.59
N ILE A 38 -16.87 -15.08 -1.21
CA ILE A 38 -17.80 -16.21 -1.29
C ILE A 38 -19.01 -15.96 -0.39
N GLN A 39 -18.78 -15.49 0.85
CA GLN A 39 -19.88 -15.18 1.76
C GLN A 39 -20.77 -14.07 1.19
N ALA A 40 -20.17 -13.04 0.62
CA ALA A 40 -20.92 -11.94 0.02
C ALA A 40 -21.80 -12.43 -1.14
N ILE A 41 -21.28 -13.33 -1.98
CA ILE A 41 -22.03 -13.89 -3.10
C ILE A 41 -23.19 -14.74 -2.60
N VAL A 42 -22.97 -15.55 -1.57
CA VAL A 42 -24.01 -16.43 -1.00
C VAL A 42 -25.08 -15.58 -0.33
N GLU A 43 -24.71 -14.53 0.37
CA GLU A 43 -25.66 -13.66 1.07
C GLU A 43 -26.49 -12.78 0.13
N VAL A 44 -25.99 -12.49 -1.06
CA VAL A 44 -26.70 -11.68 -2.06
C VAL A 44 -28.04 -12.32 -2.46
N THR A 45 -28.17 -13.65 -2.33
CA THR A 45 -29.44 -14.31 -2.60
C THR A 45 -30.54 -13.97 -1.58
N SER A 46 -30.16 -13.48 -0.40
CA SER A 46 -31.07 -13.17 0.70
C SER A 46 -31.18 -11.67 1.02
N TYR A 47 -30.09 -10.95 0.90
CA TYR A 47 -30.02 -9.52 1.26
C TYR A 47 -29.08 -8.79 0.32
N ARG A 48 -29.37 -7.50 0.09
CA ARG A 48 -28.49 -6.64 -0.66
C ARG A 48 -27.21 -6.37 0.14
N LEU A 49 -26.07 -6.36 -0.55
CA LEU A 49 -24.82 -5.94 0.05
C LEU A 49 -24.93 -4.48 0.48
N ASP A 50 -24.60 -4.23 1.75
CA ASP A 50 -24.51 -2.88 2.27
C ASP A 50 -23.28 -2.19 1.67
N THR A 51 -23.36 -0.87 1.52
CA THR A 51 -22.24 -0.05 1.03
C THR A 51 -20.98 -0.26 1.88
N HIS A 52 -21.15 -0.39 3.19
CA HIS A 52 -20.01 -0.63 4.11
C HIS A 52 -19.32 -1.95 3.84
N GLU A 53 -20.06 -3.00 3.52
CA GLU A 53 -19.47 -4.30 3.18
C GLU A 53 -18.66 -4.24 1.90
N ILE A 54 -19.16 -3.51 0.90
CA ILE A 54 -18.46 -3.30 -0.36
C ILE A 54 -17.15 -2.53 -0.13
N ILE A 55 -17.22 -1.48 0.67
CA ILE A 55 -16.04 -0.68 1.02
C ILE A 55 -15.00 -1.53 1.75
N ASP A 56 -15.43 -2.38 2.66
CA ASP A 56 -14.53 -3.28 3.39
C ASP A 56 -13.85 -4.27 2.44
N LEU A 57 -14.60 -4.84 1.48
CA LEU A 57 -14.02 -5.72 0.46
C LEU A 57 -12.95 -5.00 -0.35
N PHE A 58 -13.25 -3.79 -0.84
CA PHE A 58 -12.27 -2.99 -1.56
C PHE A 58 -11.05 -2.69 -0.69
N GLY A 59 -11.26 -2.48 0.61
CA GLY A 59 -10.17 -2.27 1.55
C GLY A 59 -9.20 -3.45 1.59
N PHE A 60 -9.71 -4.67 1.63
CA PHE A 60 -8.88 -5.88 1.60
C PHE A 60 -8.12 -6.00 0.28
N PHE A 61 -8.78 -5.76 -0.86
CA PHE A 61 -8.11 -5.76 -2.17
C PHE A 61 -6.95 -4.77 -2.20
N LEU A 62 -7.20 -3.55 -1.74
CA LEU A 62 -6.19 -2.49 -1.74
C LEU A 62 -5.05 -2.80 -0.78
N LEU A 63 -5.35 -3.43 0.36
CA LEU A 63 -4.33 -3.84 1.32
C LEU A 63 -3.37 -4.85 0.69
N ILE A 64 -3.90 -5.82 -0.04
CA ILE A 64 -3.10 -6.81 -0.76
C ILE A 64 -2.23 -6.14 -1.81
N LEU A 65 -2.81 -5.22 -2.57
CA LEU A 65 -2.07 -4.49 -3.61
C LEU A 65 -0.93 -3.65 -3.00
N ILE A 66 -1.17 -3.01 -1.87
CA ILE A 66 -0.13 -2.26 -1.17
C ILE A 66 0.96 -3.19 -0.67
N GLY A 67 0.59 -4.35 -0.13
CA GLY A 67 1.57 -5.34 0.31
C GLY A 67 2.47 -5.82 -0.84
N LEU A 68 1.87 -6.10 -1.99
CA LEU A 68 2.63 -6.50 -3.18
C LEU A 68 3.55 -5.37 -3.65
N GLU A 69 3.08 -4.14 -3.62
CA GLU A 69 3.88 -2.98 -3.99
C GLU A 69 5.08 -2.81 -3.06
N LEU A 70 4.89 -3.02 -1.76
CA LEU A 70 5.97 -2.96 -0.79
C LEU A 70 7.01 -4.05 -1.04
N ILE A 71 6.57 -5.26 -1.36
CA ILE A 71 7.48 -6.36 -1.71
C ILE A 71 8.30 -5.99 -2.94
N ASP A 72 7.65 -5.44 -3.97
CA ASP A 72 8.34 -5.01 -5.18
C ASP A 72 9.37 -3.92 -4.89
N THR A 73 9.03 -2.99 -4.01
CA THR A 73 9.95 -1.94 -3.59
C THR A 73 11.19 -2.53 -2.91
N ILE A 74 11.01 -3.51 -2.03
CA ILE A 74 12.12 -4.19 -1.36
C ILE A 74 12.97 -4.94 -2.37
N LYS A 75 12.36 -5.65 -3.33
CA LYS A 75 13.09 -6.36 -4.39
C LYS A 75 13.96 -5.42 -5.21
N VAL A 76 13.42 -4.26 -5.59
CA VAL A 76 14.18 -3.26 -6.36
C VAL A 76 15.35 -2.76 -5.53
N TYR A 77 15.13 -2.48 -4.25
CA TYR A 77 16.19 -2.03 -3.36
C TYR A 77 17.32 -3.05 -3.27
N MET A 78 16.98 -4.33 -3.11
CA MET A 78 17.96 -5.40 -3.03
C MET A 78 18.75 -5.56 -4.34
N LYS A 79 18.07 -5.42 -5.47
CA LYS A 79 18.68 -5.60 -6.78
C LYS A 79 19.63 -4.47 -7.15
N GLU A 80 19.26 -3.23 -6.83
CA GLU A 80 20.02 -2.05 -7.24
C GLU A 80 20.95 -1.52 -6.15
N ASN A 81 20.85 -2.03 -4.93
CA ASN A 81 21.63 -1.60 -3.77
C ASN A 81 21.48 -0.10 -3.46
N ARG A 82 20.38 0.49 -3.87
CA ARG A 82 20.10 1.91 -3.58
C ARG A 82 18.60 2.13 -3.46
N ILE A 83 18.26 3.15 -2.70
CA ILE A 83 16.86 3.53 -2.51
C ILE A 83 16.41 4.31 -3.75
N ARG A 84 15.35 3.83 -4.37
CA ARG A 84 14.67 4.57 -5.42
C ARG A 84 13.61 5.46 -4.77
N VAL A 85 13.89 6.72 -4.67
CA VAL A 85 12.95 7.68 -4.07
C VAL A 85 11.66 7.73 -4.89
N GLU A 86 11.77 7.59 -6.21
CA GLU A 86 10.62 7.53 -7.09
C GLU A 86 9.66 6.40 -6.70
N ALA A 87 10.18 5.20 -6.44
CA ALA A 87 9.36 4.05 -6.05
C ALA A 87 8.68 4.29 -4.70
N ILE A 88 9.39 4.87 -3.74
CA ILE A 88 8.85 5.17 -2.41
C ILE A 88 7.71 6.19 -2.53
N LEU A 89 7.88 7.23 -3.33
CA LEU A 89 6.85 8.23 -3.54
C LEU A 89 5.61 7.64 -4.20
N LEU A 90 5.79 6.76 -5.19
CA LEU A 90 4.67 6.08 -5.83
C LEU A 90 3.88 5.23 -4.83
N VAL A 91 4.58 4.48 -3.97
CA VAL A 91 3.92 3.69 -2.93
C VAL A 91 3.14 4.59 -1.96
N ALA A 92 3.71 5.72 -1.58
CA ALA A 92 3.04 6.68 -0.70
C ALA A 92 1.79 7.26 -1.36
N ILE A 93 1.86 7.60 -2.65
CA ILE A 93 0.71 8.11 -3.40
C ILE A 93 -0.39 7.05 -3.44
N ILE A 94 -0.04 5.80 -3.72
CA ILE A 94 -0.99 4.70 -3.77
C ILE A 94 -1.66 4.50 -2.41
N ALA A 95 -0.89 4.53 -1.33
CA ALA A 95 -1.41 4.34 0.02
C ALA A 95 -2.40 5.43 0.42
N ILE A 96 -2.10 6.68 0.09
CA ILE A 96 -2.99 7.79 0.40
C ILE A 96 -4.23 7.76 -0.49
N SER A 97 -4.05 7.41 -1.77
CA SER A 97 -5.18 7.26 -2.71
C SER A 97 -6.15 6.19 -2.22
N ARG A 98 -5.63 5.09 -1.66
CA ARG A 98 -6.48 4.08 -1.03
C ARG A 98 -7.34 4.68 0.07
N LYS A 99 -6.74 5.52 0.92
CA LYS A 99 -7.47 6.15 2.01
C LYS A 99 -8.59 7.05 1.48
N VAL A 100 -8.35 7.75 0.38
CA VAL A 100 -9.35 8.58 -0.28
C VAL A 100 -10.50 7.73 -0.82
N ILE A 101 -10.18 6.60 -1.47
CA ILE A 101 -11.18 5.68 -2.02
C ILE A 101 -12.08 5.14 -0.92
N LEU A 102 -11.51 4.81 0.24
CA LEU A 102 -12.25 4.26 1.36
C LEU A 102 -12.93 5.35 2.22
N PHE A 103 -12.71 6.60 1.89
CA PHE A 103 -13.30 7.70 2.63
C PHE A 103 -14.81 7.75 2.37
N ASP A 104 -15.57 7.78 3.46
CA ASP A 104 -17.02 7.90 3.38
C ASP A 104 -17.40 9.37 3.64
N PRO A 105 -17.84 10.10 2.59
CA PRO A 105 -18.18 11.53 2.76
C PRO A 105 -19.42 11.74 3.61
N PHE A 106 -20.20 10.68 3.84
CA PHE A 106 -21.42 10.74 4.63
C PHE A 106 -21.20 10.35 6.10
N GLU A 107 -19.99 9.96 6.47
CA GLU A 107 -19.67 9.58 7.83
C GLU A 107 -19.75 10.80 8.75
N LYS A 108 -20.52 10.66 9.83
CA LYS A 108 -20.71 11.75 10.80
C LYS A 108 -19.44 12.01 11.59
N GLY A 109 -19.07 13.27 11.71
CA GLY A 109 -17.93 13.68 12.52
C GLY A 109 -16.67 13.97 11.76
N ILE A 110 -16.65 13.77 10.44
CA ILE A 110 -15.51 14.15 9.60
C ILE A 110 -15.77 15.55 9.06
N GLY A 111 -14.94 16.52 9.51
CA GLY A 111 -14.99 17.88 9.00
C GLY A 111 -14.20 18.00 7.70
N ASP A 112 -14.28 19.17 7.07
CA ASP A 112 -13.56 19.46 5.82
C ASP A 112 -12.03 19.44 5.99
N LEU A 113 -11.56 19.68 7.20
CA LEU A 113 -10.12 19.80 7.49
C LEU A 113 -9.32 18.54 7.16
N PRO A 114 -9.74 17.33 7.53
CA PRO A 114 -9.01 16.11 7.15
C PRO A 114 -8.97 15.91 5.63
N ILE A 115 -10.02 16.27 4.91
CA ILE A 115 -10.08 16.17 3.46
C ILE A 115 -9.05 17.10 2.83
N ILE A 116 -8.97 18.34 3.30
CA ILE A 116 -8.01 19.32 2.83
C ILE A 116 -6.58 18.85 3.10
N GLY A 117 -6.33 18.27 4.27
CA GLY A 117 -5.01 17.71 4.61
C GLY A 117 -4.59 16.58 3.67
N VAL A 118 -5.50 15.67 3.36
CA VAL A 118 -5.25 14.56 2.44
C VAL A 118 -4.98 15.11 1.04
N ALA A 119 -5.80 16.04 0.56
CA ALA A 119 -5.61 16.65 -0.76
C ALA A 119 -4.27 17.36 -0.85
N ALA A 120 -3.88 18.11 0.17
CA ALA A 120 -2.59 18.80 0.23
C ALA A 120 -1.43 17.80 0.19
N THR A 121 -1.54 16.69 0.92
CA THR A 121 -0.53 15.63 0.94
C THR A 121 -0.36 15.01 -0.45
N ILE A 122 -1.46 14.71 -1.13
CA ILE A 122 -1.42 14.13 -2.49
C ILE A 122 -0.74 15.10 -3.44
N ILE A 123 -1.10 16.37 -3.41
CA ILE A 123 -0.48 17.40 -4.25
C ILE A 123 1.02 17.50 -3.97
N ALA A 124 1.40 17.50 -2.69
CA ALA A 124 2.80 17.57 -2.29
C ALA A 124 3.60 16.36 -2.78
N LEU A 125 3.05 15.15 -2.65
CA LEU A 125 3.69 13.92 -3.11
C LEU A 125 3.84 13.91 -4.63
N CYS A 126 2.79 14.28 -5.35
CA CYS A 126 2.83 14.34 -6.82
C CYS A 126 3.80 15.40 -7.29
N GLY A 127 3.86 16.56 -6.63
CA GLY A 127 4.82 17.61 -6.92
C GLY A 127 6.25 17.14 -6.68
N GLY A 128 6.49 16.46 -5.56
CA GLY A 128 7.80 15.87 -5.24
C GLY A 128 8.23 14.85 -6.27
N TYR A 129 7.31 13.98 -6.69
CA TYR A 129 7.57 12.98 -7.74
C TYR A 129 7.96 13.66 -9.05
N TYR A 130 7.20 14.67 -9.44
CA TYR A 130 7.50 15.43 -10.66
C TYR A 130 8.88 16.08 -10.60
N LEU A 131 9.21 16.72 -9.49
CA LEU A 131 10.51 17.39 -9.32
C LEU A 131 11.66 16.39 -9.37
N ILE A 132 11.51 15.23 -8.72
CA ILE A 132 12.56 14.21 -8.71
C ILE A 132 12.76 13.65 -10.11
N LYS A 133 11.70 13.39 -10.82
CA LYS A 133 11.77 12.86 -12.18
C LYS A 133 12.40 13.89 -13.13
N LYS A 134 12.04 15.16 -12.98
CA LYS A 134 12.62 16.25 -13.79
C LYS A 134 14.10 16.44 -13.50
N ALA A 135 14.51 16.24 -12.25
CA ALA A 135 15.91 16.37 -11.85
C ALA A 135 16.79 15.18 -12.25
N GLY A 136 16.18 14.09 -12.73
CA GLY A 136 16.91 12.92 -13.17
C GLY A 136 17.31 11.95 -12.07
N TYR A 137 16.70 12.03 -10.91
CA TYR A 137 16.95 11.12 -9.78
C TYR A 137 16.10 9.84 -9.85
N SER A 138 15.67 9.47 -11.02
CA SER A 138 14.89 8.25 -11.20
C SER A 138 15.75 6.99 -11.18
#